data_6f984057aa4061a3c2214cef519ccdb7
#
_entry.id   6f984057aa4061a3c2214cef519ccdb7
#
_cell.length_a   1.000
_cell.length_b   1.000
_cell.length_c   1.000
_cell.angle_alpha   90.00
_cell.angle_beta   90.00
_cell.angle_gamma   90.00
#
_symmetry.space_group_name_H-M   'P 1'
#
loop_
_entity.id
_entity.type
_entity.pdbx_description
1 polymer ?
#
loop_
_entity_poly.entity_id
_entity_poly.type
_entity_poly.pdbx_seq_one_letter_code
_entity_poly.pdbx_strand_id
1 'polypeptide(L)'
;VARLKDIAKACKSKNAGPFSITLDIMFDDPALFERVRATGVVSAALIARLYGVREEDVLFTEYPPALAWKATLPRPVASGAVGDVDVYGAQQHAPMLDIEIPL
;
A
#
# COMPACT_ATOMS: atom_id res chain seq x y z
N VAL A 1 18.96 0.60 -6.60
CA VAL A 1 17.70 1.03 -5.96
C VAL A 1 16.62 1.15 -7.02
N ALA A 2 15.48 0.55 -6.78
CA ALA A 2 14.33 0.64 -7.67
C ALA A 2 13.16 1.31 -6.93
N ARG A 3 12.29 1.97 -7.67
CA ARG A 3 11.04 2.50 -7.11
C ARG A 3 9.93 1.49 -7.32
N LEU A 4 9.04 1.41 -6.35
CA LEU A 4 7.94 0.44 -6.39
C LEU A 4 7.11 0.57 -7.67
N LYS A 5 6.84 1.78 -8.13
CA LYS A 5 6.09 2.03 -9.36
C LYS A 5 6.71 1.42 -10.61
N ASP A 6 8.04 1.20 -10.60
CA ASP A 6 8.77 0.69 -11.76
C ASP A 6 8.84 -0.83 -11.80
N ILE A 7 8.58 -1.49 -10.67
CA ILE A 7 8.76 -2.95 -10.54
C ILE A 7 7.49 -3.70 -10.18
N ALA A 8 6.51 -3.03 -9.55
CA ALA A 8 5.24 -3.66 -9.23
C ALA A 8 4.35 -3.73 -10.47
N LYS A 9 3.60 -4.83 -10.59
CA LYS A 9 2.58 -4.95 -11.63
C LYS A 9 1.47 -3.94 -11.44
N ALA A 10 1.04 -3.74 -10.19
CA ALA A 10 0.00 -2.80 -9.84
C ALA A 10 0.12 -2.34 -8.40
N CYS A 11 -0.19 -1.06 -8.17
CA CYS A 11 -0.43 -0.49 -6.85
C CYS A 11 -1.82 0.13 -6.92
N LYS A 12 -2.72 -0.32 -6.06
CA LYS A 12 -4.12 0.11 -6.08
C LYS A 12 -4.60 0.51 -4.70
N SER A 13 -5.62 1.34 -4.67
CA SER A 13 -6.32 1.68 -3.44
C SER A 13 -7.82 1.72 -3.67
N LYS A 14 -8.58 1.43 -2.61
CA LYS A 14 -10.03 1.53 -2.61
C LYS A 14 -10.54 1.71 -1.19
N ASN A 15 -11.75 2.23 -1.04
CA ASN A 15 -12.39 2.32 0.26
C ASN A 15 -12.67 0.95 0.85
N ALA A 16 -12.44 0.83 2.16
CA ALA A 16 -12.88 -0.28 2.99
C ALA A 16 -13.85 0.29 4.03
N GLY A 17 -14.97 0.84 3.55
CA GLY A 17 -15.86 1.69 4.34
C GLY A 17 -15.46 3.16 4.22
N PRO A 18 -16.25 4.10 4.82
CA PRO A 18 -16.00 5.54 4.64
C PRO A 18 -14.77 6.06 5.37
N PHE A 19 -14.27 5.34 6.39
CA PHE A 19 -13.18 5.79 7.25
C PHE A 19 -11.89 4.98 7.07
N SER A 20 -11.87 4.04 6.15
CA SER A 20 -10.71 3.17 5.91
C SER A 20 -10.43 3.00 4.43
N ILE A 21 -9.17 2.72 4.11
CA ILE A 21 -8.77 2.35 2.75
C ILE A 21 -8.01 1.04 2.79
N THR A 22 -8.08 0.32 1.69
CA THR A 22 -7.25 -0.85 1.43
C THR A 22 -6.26 -0.51 0.33
N LEU A 23 -4.99 -0.82 0.57
CA LEU A 23 -3.90 -0.66 -0.39
C LEU A 23 -3.46 -2.05 -0.84
N ASP A 24 -3.28 -2.21 -2.15
CA ASP A 24 -2.79 -3.46 -2.73
C ASP A 24 -1.53 -3.21 -3.53
N ILE A 25 -0.50 -4.00 -3.28
CA ILE A 25 0.76 -4.01 -4.03
C ILE A 25 0.89 -5.41 -4.63
N MET A 26 0.94 -5.50 -5.96
CA MET A 26 0.95 -6.77 -6.66
C MET A 26 2.13 -6.89 -7.61
N PHE A 27 2.71 -8.10 -7.67
CA PHE A 27 3.76 -8.45 -8.61
C PHE A 27 3.28 -9.58 -9.53
N ASP A 28 3.98 -9.77 -10.64
CA ASP A 28 3.73 -10.89 -11.57
C ASP A 28 4.95 -11.79 -11.75
N ASP A 29 6.06 -11.47 -11.11
CA ASP A 29 7.29 -12.25 -11.13
C ASP A 29 7.59 -12.78 -9.72
N PRO A 30 7.49 -14.12 -9.50
CA PRO A 30 7.76 -14.70 -8.18
C PRO A 30 9.17 -14.41 -7.65
N ALA A 31 10.17 -14.40 -8.52
CA ALA A 31 11.56 -14.14 -8.11
C ALA A 31 11.71 -12.69 -7.64
N LEU A 32 11.11 -11.75 -8.34
CA LEU A 32 11.14 -10.33 -7.96
C LEU A 32 10.36 -10.11 -6.65
N PHE A 33 9.21 -10.73 -6.49
CA PHE A 33 8.43 -10.66 -5.26
C PHE A 33 9.27 -11.11 -4.05
N GLU A 34 9.96 -12.24 -4.16
CA GLU A 34 10.81 -12.75 -3.08
C GLU A 34 12.01 -11.83 -2.80
N ARG A 35 12.60 -11.23 -3.83
CA ARG A 35 13.69 -10.28 -3.64
C ARG A 35 13.21 -9.05 -2.88
N VAL A 36 12.06 -8.50 -3.22
CA VAL A 36 11.48 -7.35 -2.52
C VAL A 36 11.11 -7.73 -1.09
N ARG A 37 10.52 -8.89 -0.90
CA ARG A 37 10.15 -9.41 0.42
C ARG A 37 11.38 -9.55 1.33
N ALA A 38 12.48 -10.04 0.79
CA ALA A 38 13.72 -10.23 1.55
C ALA A 38 14.33 -8.92 2.06
N THR A 39 14.04 -7.80 1.41
CA THR A 39 14.54 -6.48 1.86
C THR A 39 13.87 -6.02 3.16
N GLY A 40 12.67 -6.51 3.45
CA GLY A 40 11.89 -6.09 4.62
C GLY A 40 11.35 -4.65 4.53
N VAL A 41 11.49 -3.99 3.40
CA VAL A 41 11.08 -2.59 3.23
C VAL A 41 9.56 -2.45 3.22
N VAL A 42 8.85 -3.35 2.53
CA VAL A 42 7.38 -3.32 2.48
C VAL A 42 6.85 -3.93 3.76
N SER A 43 6.32 -3.09 4.64
CA SER A 43 5.90 -3.48 5.98
C SER A 43 4.80 -2.57 6.51
N ALA A 44 4.15 -3.01 7.60
CA ALA A 44 3.17 -2.18 8.30
C ALA A 44 3.79 -0.87 8.81
N ALA A 45 5.02 -0.94 9.30
CA ALA A 45 5.73 0.25 9.80
C ALA A 45 5.96 1.28 8.69
N LEU A 46 6.36 0.84 7.50
CA LEU A 46 6.54 1.75 6.37
C LEU A 46 5.22 2.39 5.95
N ILE A 47 4.16 1.60 5.82
CA ILE A 47 2.83 2.10 5.44
C ILE A 47 2.34 3.13 6.47
N ALA A 48 2.47 2.81 7.76
CA ALA A 48 2.07 3.72 8.83
C ALA A 48 2.78 5.07 8.72
N ARG A 49 4.08 5.04 8.48
CA ARG A 49 4.88 6.25 8.35
C ARG A 49 4.49 7.08 7.12
N LEU A 50 4.26 6.43 5.98
CA LEU A 50 3.87 7.12 4.74
C LEU A 50 2.52 7.81 4.87
N TYR A 51 1.59 7.21 5.61
CA TYR A 51 0.22 7.70 5.71
C TYR A 51 -0.06 8.48 6.99
N GLY A 52 0.95 8.62 7.87
CA GLY A 52 0.82 9.39 9.09
C GLY A 52 -0.15 8.78 10.09
N VAL A 53 -0.24 7.46 10.14
CA VAL A 53 -1.06 6.70 11.08
C VAL A 53 -0.17 5.86 11.99
N ARG A 54 -0.73 5.31 13.08
CA ARG A 54 0.02 4.42 13.96
C ARG A 54 0.17 3.05 13.31
N GLU A 55 1.31 2.40 13.51
CA GLU A 55 1.57 1.06 12.99
C GLU A 55 0.49 0.07 13.42
N GLU A 56 0.04 0.16 14.68
CA GLU A 56 -1.01 -0.70 15.23
C GLU A 56 -2.36 -0.54 14.56
N ASP A 57 -2.57 0.56 13.83
CA ASP A 57 -3.80 0.80 13.08
C ASP A 57 -3.73 0.28 11.64
N VAL A 58 -2.58 -0.27 11.24
CA VAL A 58 -2.39 -0.85 9.91
C VAL A 58 -2.54 -2.36 9.98
N LEU A 59 -3.55 -2.90 9.31
CA LEU A 59 -3.70 -4.33 9.13
C LEU A 59 -2.94 -4.73 7.86
N PHE A 60 -1.79 -5.36 8.05
CA PHE A 60 -0.89 -5.71 6.95
C PHE A 60 -0.87 -7.22 6.74
N THR A 61 -1.09 -7.66 5.50
CA THR A 61 -1.14 -9.08 5.17
C THR A 61 -0.35 -9.37 3.90
N GLU A 62 0.42 -10.45 3.92
CA GLU A 62 1.07 -11.01 2.72
C GLU A 62 0.20 -12.10 2.12
N TYR A 63 0.12 -12.10 0.79
CA TYR A 63 -0.52 -13.16 0.02
C TYR A 63 0.46 -13.72 -1.00
N PRO A 64 1.41 -14.59 -0.58
CA PRO A 64 2.45 -15.10 -1.48
C PRO A 64 1.89 -15.80 -2.73
N PRO A 65 0.82 -16.59 -2.66
CA PRO A 65 0.25 -17.22 -3.87
C PRO A 65 -0.20 -16.22 -4.93
N ALA A 66 -0.60 -15.01 -4.50
CA ALA A 66 -1.01 -13.95 -5.40
C ALA A 66 0.12 -12.95 -5.69
N LEU A 67 1.32 -13.16 -5.13
CA LEU A 67 2.46 -12.26 -5.23
C LEU A 67 2.09 -10.84 -4.80
N ALA A 68 1.39 -10.72 -3.68
CA ALA A 68 0.77 -9.47 -3.27
C ALA A 68 0.91 -9.19 -1.78
N TRP A 69 0.86 -7.89 -1.45
CA TRP A 69 0.65 -7.41 -0.08
C TRP A 69 -0.63 -6.58 -0.06
N LYS A 70 -1.33 -6.64 1.07
CA LYS A 70 -2.52 -5.85 1.32
C LYS A 70 -2.39 -5.14 2.65
N ALA A 71 -2.71 -3.84 2.69
CA ALA A 71 -2.77 -3.07 3.91
C ALA A 71 -4.13 -2.38 4.02
N THR A 72 -4.74 -2.46 5.20
CA THR A 72 -5.97 -1.72 5.51
C THR A 72 -5.64 -0.75 6.64
N LEU A 73 -5.98 0.52 6.47
CA LEU A 73 -5.63 1.58 7.41
C LEU A 73 -6.71 2.66 7.45
N PRO A 74 -6.73 3.50 8.51
CA PRO A 74 -7.64 4.63 8.58
C PRO A 74 -7.37 5.61 7.44
N ARG A 75 -8.43 6.13 6.86
CA ARG A 75 -8.35 7.14 5.82
C ARG A 75 -8.21 8.52 6.47
N PRO A 76 -7.24 9.37 6.05
CA PRO A 76 -7.03 10.70 6.64
C PRO A 76 -8.26 11.60 6.53
N VAL A 77 -9.00 11.48 5.41
CA VAL A 77 -10.26 12.19 5.20
C VAL A 77 -11.33 11.15 4.90
N ALA A 78 -12.41 11.15 5.66
CA ALA A 78 -13.50 10.19 5.46
C ALA A 78 -14.10 10.35 4.06
N SER A 79 -14.49 9.23 3.46
CA SER A 79 -15.10 9.22 2.14
C SER A 79 -16.36 10.08 2.12
N GLY A 80 -16.41 11.05 1.20
CA GLY A 80 -17.55 11.96 1.07
C GLY A 80 -17.57 13.13 2.05
N ALA A 81 -16.60 13.23 2.97
CA ALA A 81 -16.48 14.35 3.89
C ALA A 81 -16.00 15.61 3.18
N VAL A 82 -16.22 16.76 3.82
CA VAL A 82 -15.67 18.03 3.30
C VAL A 82 -14.15 17.94 3.24
N GLY A 83 -13.59 18.27 2.09
CA GLY A 83 -12.16 18.16 1.84
C GLY A 83 -11.73 16.84 1.18
N ASP A 84 -12.65 15.89 1.03
CA ASP A 84 -12.35 14.65 0.31
C ASP A 84 -12.36 14.90 -1.20
N VAL A 85 -11.22 14.67 -1.84
CA VAL A 85 -11.04 14.75 -3.29
C VAL A 85 -11.04 13.38 -3.97
N ASP A 86 -11.23 12.30 -3.19
CA ASP A 86 -11.14 10.93 -3.66
C ASP A 86 -12.18 10.05 -2.94
N VAL A 87 -13.44 10.24 -3.29
CA VAL A 87 -14.57 9.56 -2.63
C VAL A 87 -14.45 8.04 -2.67
N TYR A 88 -13.93 7.48 -3.76
CA TYR A 88 -13.81 6.02 -3.92
C TYR A 88 -12.50 5.45 -3.37
N GLY A 89 -11.58 6.29 -2.92
CA GLY A 89 -10.28 5.83 -2.43
C GLY A 89 -9.32 5.36 -3.51
N ALA A 90 -9.62 5.61 -4.78
CA ALA A 90 -8.84 5.08 -5.90
C ALA A 90 -7.49 5.78 -6.11
N GLN A 91 -7.29 6.96 -5.51
CA GLN A 91 -6.06 7.74 -5.62
C GLN A 91 -5.18 7.66 -4.37
N GLN A 92 -5.59 6.93 -3.34
CA GLN A 92 -4.88 6.88 -2.06
C GLN A 92 -3.57 6.08 -2.13
N HIS A 93 -3.33 5.37 -3.23
CA HIS A 93 -2.09 4.60 -3.42
C HIS A 93 -0.88 5.46 -3.81
N ALA A 94 -1.08 6.73 -4.18
CA ALA A 94 -0.01 7.57 -4.72
C ALA A 94 1.26 7.63 -3.83
N PRO A 95 1.19 7.72 -2.49
CA PRO A 95 2.38 7.72 -1.65
C PRO A 95 3.24 6.45 -1.78
N MET A 96 2.65 5.31 -2.16
CA MET A 96 3.38 4.05 -2.30
C MET A 96 4.27 4.01 -3.55
N LEU A 97 3.94 4.76 -4.58
CA LEU A 97 4.60 4.66 -5.89
C LEU A 97 6.09 4.98 -5.82
N ASP A 98 6.48 5.87 -4.93
CA ASP A 98 7.87 6.34 -4.81
C ASP A 98 8.66 5.60 -3.71
N ILE A 99 8.13 4.52 -3.13
CA ILE A 99 8.87 3.69 -2.19
C ILE A 99 10.12 3.17 -2.89
N GLU A 100 11.27 3.41 -2.28
CA GLU A 100 12.56 2.92 -2.78
C GLU A 100 12.85 1.53 -2.21
N ILE A 101 13.17 0.60 -3.09
CA ILE A 101 13.50 -0.79 -2.75
C ILE A 101 14.99 -1.00 -3.05
N PRO A 102 15.81 -1.40 -2.07
CA PRO A 102 17.25 -1.60 -2.26
C PRO A 102 17.54 -2.94 -2.94
N LEU A 103 17.27 -3.00 -4.21
CA LEU A 103 17.56 -4.18 -5.04
C LEU A 103 18.95 -4.11 -5.66
#